data_5dca2139262063ce68ef7c6c70e6a529
#
_entry.id   5dca2139262063ce68ef7c6c70e6a529
#
_cell.length_a   1.000
_cell.length_b   1.000
_cell.length_c   1.000
_cell.angle_alpha   90.00
_cell.angle_beta   90.00
_cell.angle_gamma   90.00
#
_symmetry.space_group_name_H-M   'P 1'
#
loop_
_entity.id
_entity.type
_entity.pdbx_description
1 polymer ?
#
loop_
_entity_poly.entity_id
_entity_poly.type
_entity_poly.pdbx_seq_one_letter_code
_entity_poly.pdbx_strand_id
1 'polypeptide(L)'
;MKKFERVKAVVSLDAIAHNFEEMKKNIADGTRIVAVIKADGYGHGAEAISRLIEDYEYIWGFATATAEEAIQLKDAGIEKPVLILGLVFEEYFQELIRKDVRLTVCEYDVAKILSDEAVRQGRQVHIHIALDTGMSRIGFADKPESVEEIKKIAALPNVEIEGMFTHFARADETDKAPAVEQLKRYLTFADLLEKAGVQIPLKHCSNSAGIIRMPEANLNLVRAGITIYGIYPSDEVERDIVKLKPAMELKSHVAYVKDLPAGTAISYGGTFASENDLRVATIPVGYADGYPRTLSNKGWVLIHGQKAPILGRVCMDQFMVDVTHIPDVKHGDEVTLIGRDGVEFISIETFGDMSGRFSYEFACDISKRVPRVYIKDGKEWGDLTFFE
;
A
#
# COMPACT_ATOMS: atom_id res chain seq x y z
N MET A 1 12.19 25.78 4.30
CA MET A 1 11.90 24.44 3.77
C MET A 1 13.19 23.76 3.38
N LYS A 2 13.41 22.50 3.84
CA LYS A 2 14.54 21.68 3.35
C LYS A 2 14.31 21.36 1.88
N LYS A 3 15.27 21.59 1.02
CA LYS A 3 15.25 21.13 -0.36
C LYS A 3 15.85 19.74 -0.41
N PHE A 4 15.01 18.73 -0.67
CA PHE A 4 15.49 17.36 -0.81
C PHE A 4 15.97 17.12 -2.26
N GLU A 5 17.12 17.70 -2.60
CA GLU A 5 17.66 17.67 -3.98
C GLU A 5 18.22 16.30 -4.37
N ARG A 6 18.74 15.52 -3.41
CA ARG A 6 19.31 14.22 -3.70
C ARG A 6 18.23 13.26 -4.28
N VAL A 7 17.18 13.06 -3.52
CA VAL A 7 16.02 12.23 -3.88
C VAL A 7 14.85 12.57 -2.97
N LYS A 8 13.64 12.51 -3.50
CA LYS A 8 12.39 12.62 -2.73
C LYS A 8 11.26 11.85 -3.41
N ALA A 9 10.37 11.30 -2.60
CA ALA A 9 9.07 10.82 -3.06
C ALA A 9 8.05 11.95 -2.84
N VAL A 10 7.50 12.46 -3.94
CA VAL A 10 6.46 13.50 -3.92
C VAL A 10 5.11 12.80 -3.91
N VAL A 11 4.34 12.99 -2.83
CA VAL A 11 3.03 12.34 -2.63
C VAL A 11 1.93 13.37 -2.78
N SER A 12 1.07 13.18 -3.78
CA SER A 12 -0.10 14.03 -4.03
C SER A 12 -1.27 13.61 -3.14
N LEU A 13 -1.56 14.40 -2.13
CA LEU A 13 -2.73 14.20 -1.27
C LEU A 13 -4.03 14.46 -2.04
N ASP A 14 -4.00 15.32 -3.05
CA ASP A 14 -5.15 15.56 -3.95
C ASP A 14 -5.48 14.32 -4.79
N ALA A 15 -4.45 13.59 -5.26
CA ALA A 15 -4.66 12.33 -5.98
C ALA A 15 -5.25 11.25 -5.06
N ILE A 16 -4.77 11.15 -3.82
CA ILE A 16 -5.30 10.24 -2.80
C ILE A 16 -6.78 10.56 -2.51
N ALA A 17 -7.11 11.83 -2.24
CA ALA A 17 -8.49 12.26 -2.02
C ALA A 17 -9.38 11.92 -3.22
N HIS A 18 -8.92 12.21 -4.44
CA HIS A 18 -9.62 11.86 -5.68
C HIS A 18 -9.89 10.35 -5.78
N ASN A 19 -8.91 9.52 -5.46
CA ASN A 19 -9.05 8.07 -5.55
C ASN A 19 -10.10 7.54 -4.55
N PHE A 20 -10.18 8.11 -3.35
CA PHE A 20 -11.24 7.79 -2.39
C PHE A 20 -12.62 8.18 -2.90
N GLU A 21 -12.77 9.38 -3.48
CA GLU A 21 -14.03 9.84 -4.06
C GLU A 21 -14.49 8.96 -5.24
N GLU A 22 -13.58 8.54 -6.10
CA GLU A 22 -13.89 7.63 -7.22
C GLU A 22 -14.35 6.25 -6.70
N MET A 23 -13.67 5.70 -5.69
CA MET A 23 -14.11 4.44 -5.05
C MET A 23 -15.46 4.61 -4.35
N LYS A 24 -15.70 5.75 -3.68
CA LYS A 24 -16.98 6.02 -3.00
C LYS A 24 -18.15 6.04 -3.99
N LYS A 25 -17.96 6.56 -5.20
CA LYS A 25 -18.99 6.54 -6.26
C LYS A 25 -19.33 5.13 -6.74
N ASN A 26 -18.42 4.16 -6.58
CA ASN A 26 -18.57 2.80 -7.06
C ASN A 26 -19.08 1.80 -5.98
N ILE A 27 -19.39 2.26 -4.79
CA ILE A 27 -19.98 1.46 -3.71
C ILE A 27 -21.38 1.95 -3.36
N ALA A 28 -22.20 1.06 -2.80
CA ALA A 28 -23.58 1.40 -2.44
C ALA A 28 -23.64 2.44 -1.30
N ASP A 29 -24.75 3.18 -1.25
CA ASP A 29 -25.03 4.06 -0.13
C ASP A 29 -25.08 3.27 1.18
N GLY A 30 -24.46 3.84 2.24
CA GLY A 30 -24.31 3.17 3.53
C GLY A 30 -23.10 2.25 3.64
N THR A 31 -22.51 1.80 2.54
CA THR A 31 -21.23 1.09 2.58
C THR A 31 -20.10 2.05 2.96
N ARG A 32 -19.29 1.65 3.94
CA ARG A 32 -18.13 2.44 4.40
C ARG A 32 -16.81 1.83 3.93
N ILE A 33 -15.76 2.63 3.93
CA ILE A 33 -14.42 2.24 3.49
C ILE A 33 -13.48 2.09 4.69
N VAL A 34 -12.77 0.97 4.75
CA VAL A 34 -11.55 0.81 5.55
C VAL A 34 -10.38 1.20 4.65
N ALA A 35 -9.62 2.21 5.04
CA ALA A 35 -8.40 2.59 4.35
C ALA A 35 -7.25 1.68 4.79
N VAL A 36 -6.75 0.84 3.88
CA VAL A 36 -5.63 -0.07 4.17
C VAL A 36 -4.32 0.67 3.95
N ILE A 37 -3.68 1.05 5.06
CA ILE A 37 -2.49 1.91 5.09
C ILE A 37 -1.27 1.22 5.73
N LYS A 38 -1.26 -0.12 5.74
CA LYS A 38 -0.10 -0.92 6.18
C LYS A 38 1.16 -0.61 5.38
N ALA A 39 2.32 -1.04 5.85
CA ALA A 39 3.63 -0.78 5.26
C ALA A 39 3.84 0.73 5.01
N ASP A 40 3.55 1.54 6.04
CA ASP A 40 3.61 3.01 5.98
C ASP A 40 2.81 3.58 4.78
N GLY A 41 1.53 3.17 4.65
CA GLY A 41 0.71 3.56 3.51
C GLY A 41 1.28 3.08 2.18
N TYR A 42 1.75 1.83 2.09
CA TYR A 42 2.46 1.31 0.92
C TYR A 42 3.60 2.25 0.48
N GLY A 43 4.37 2.74 1.45
CA GLY A 43 5.49 3.67 1.24
C GLY A 43 5.10 5.14 1.02
N HIS A 44 3.81 5.49 1.05
CA HIS A 44 3.33 6.86 0.81
C HIS A 44 3.21 7.71 2.09
N GLY A 45 3.31 7.10 3.28
CA GLY A 45 3.16 7.77 4.57
C GLY A 45 1.75 7.59 5.18
N ALA A 46 1.62 6.64 6.11
CA ALA A 46 0.33 6.27 6.70
C ALA A 46 -0.31 7.41 7.51
N GLU A 47 0.47 8.15 8.29
CA GLU A 47 -0.03 9.24 9.12
C GLU A 47 -0.60 10.39 8.29
N ALA A 48 0.11 10.84 7.25
CA ALA A 48 -0.37 11.92 6.39
C ALA A 48 -1.68 11.58 5.69
N ILE A 49 -1.80 10.32 5.22
CA ILE A 49 -3.03 9.82 4.59
C ILE A 49 -4.17 9.75 5.62
N SER A 50 -3.90 9.24 6.82
CA SER A 50 -4.92 9.15 7.88
C SER A 50 -5.48 10.51 8.22
N ARG A 51 -4.61 11.51 8.44
CA ARG A 51 -5.01 12.89 8.73
C ARG A 51 -5.80 13.54 7.60
N LEU A 52 -5.50 13.18 6.35
CA LEU A 52 -6.21 13.70 5.18
C LEU A 52 -7.69 13.28 5.16
N ILE A 53 -7.96 12.02 5.52
CA ILE A 53 -9.28 11.40 5.29
C ILE A 53 -10.04 11.07 6.57
N GLU A 54 -9.46 11.34 7.73
CA GLU A 54 -10.08 11.00 9.02
C GLU A 54 -11.48 11.61 9.19
N ASP A 55 -11.70 12.83 8.70
CA ASP A 55 -12.99 13.52 8.80
C ASP A 55 -14.02 13.07 7.75
N TYR A 56 -13.66 12.19 6.79
CA TYR A 56 -14.62 11.73 5.80
C TYR A 56 -15.62 10.75 6.43
N GLU A 57 -16.92 11.05 6.35
CA GLU A 57 -18.00 10.27 6.98
C GLU A 57 -18.04 8.81 6.49
N TYR A 58 -17.74 8.59 5.21
CA TYR A 58 -17.74 7.26 4.61
C TYR A 58 -16.48 6.43 4.93
N ILE A 59 -15.48 7.00 5.59
CA ILE A 59 -14.34 6.26 6.12
C ILE A 59 -14.72 5.69 7.50
N TRP A 60 -14.81 4.37 7.58
CA TRP A 60 -15.01 3.68 8.86
C TRP A 60 -13.80 3.80 9.76
N GLY A 61 -12.62 3.62 9.19
CA GLY A 61 -11.35 3.62 9.90
C GLY A 61 -10.21 3.13 9.00
N PHE A 62 -9.15 2.72 9.64
CA PHE A 62 -7.88 2.35 9.00
C PHE A 62 -7.56 0.88 9.21
N ALA A 63 -6.76 0.29 8.33
CA ALA A 63 -6.25 -1.06 8.53
C ALA A 63 -4.73 -1.13 8.33
N THR A 64 -4.09 -1.81 9.28
CA THR A 64 -2.65 -2.08 9.32
C THR A 64 -2.38 -3.59 9.24
N ALA A 65 -1.12 -3.99 9.24
CA ALA A 65 -0.72 -5.40 9.24
C ALA A 65 -0.10 -5.82 10.58
N THR A 66 0.54 -4.90 11.30
CA THR A 66 1.29 -5.19 12.53
C THR A 66 0.81 -4.35 13.72
N ALA A 67 1.18 -4.76 14.92
CA ALA A 67 0.90 -4.03 16.15
C ALA A 67 1.55 -2.64 16.15
N GLU A 68 2.81 -2.58 15.73
CA GLU A 68 3.61 -1.34 15.73
C GLU A 68 2.99 -0.27 14.84
N GLU A 69 2.51 -0.65 13.64
CA GLU A 69 1.83 0.26 12.73
C GLU A 69 0.54 0.83 13.36
N ALA A 70 -0.24 -0.01 14.02
CA ALA A 70 -1.48 0.42 14.69
C ALA A 70 -1.19 1.32 15.88
N ILE A 71 -0.18 0.98 16.69
CA ILE A 71 0.27 1.77 17.84
C ILE A 71 0.75 3.15 17.36
N GLN A 72 1.56 3.21 16.30
CA GLN A 72 2.06 4.46 15.72
C GLN A 72 0.90 5.40 15.32
N LEU A 73 -0.13 4.88 14.65
CA LEU A 73 -1.30 5.69 14.27
C LEU A 73 -2.05 6.21 15.50
N LYS A 74 -2.25 5.37 16.51
CA LYS A 74 -2.92 5.78 17.75
C LYS A 74 -2.09 6.80 18.53
N ASP A 75 -0.77 6.68 18.54
CA ASP A 75 0.13 7.66 19.17
C ASP A 75 0.19 8.99 18.39
N ALA A 76 -0.01 8.94 17.07
CA ALA A 76 -0.20 10.13 16.24
C ALA A 76 -1.55 10.84 16.46
N GLY A 77 -2.42 10.31 17.33
CA GLY A 77 -3.70 10.91 17.69
C GLY A 77 -4.85 10.56 16.75
N ILE A 78 -4.72 9.53 15.91
CA ILE A 78 -5.81 9.07 15.04
C ILE A 78 -6.94 8.47 15.90
N GLU A 79 -8.13 9.08 15.83
CA GLU A 79 -9.29 8.72 16.67
C GLU A 79 -10.11 7.57 16.07
N LYS A 80 -10.29 7.55 14.74
CA LYS A 80 -11.04 6.50 14.06
C LYS A 80 -10.51 5.09 14.36
N PRO A 81 -11.36 4.05 14.22
CA PRO A 81 -10.95 2.66 14.43
C PRO A 81 -9.71 2.29 13.61
N VAL A 82 -8.82 1.52 14.22
CA VAL A 82 -7.67 0.89 13.54
C VAL A 82 -7.82 -0.61 13.68
N LEU A 83 -7.88 -1.32 12.55
CA LEU A 83 -7.99 -2.78 12.47
C LEU A 83 -6.65 -3.37 12.02
N ILE A 84 -6.10 -4.30 12.80
CA ILE A 84 -4.95 -5.09 12.36
C ILE A 84 -5.47 -6.30 11.58
N LEU A 85 -5.17 -6.36 10.26
CA LEU A 85 -5.61 -7.45 9.38
C LEU A 85 -4.76 -8.72 9.52
N GLY A 86 -3.57 -8.62 10.10
CA GLY A 86 -2.70 -9.73 10.43
C GLY A 86 -3.01 -10.32 11.81
N LEU A 87 -2.30 -11.40 12.15
CA LEU A 87 -2.30 -11.92 13.51
C LEU A 87 -1.21 -11.25 14.33
N VAL A 88 -1.48 -10.99 15.59
CA VAL A 88 -0.53 -10.38 16.53
C VAL A 88 -0.23 -11.33 17.69
N PHE A 89 0.93 -11.15 18.31
CA PHE A 89 1.37 -11.95 19.44
C PHE A 89 0.94 -11.35 20.77
N GLU A 90 0.83 -12.19 21.79
CA GLU A 90 0.32 -11.86 23.11
C GLU A 90 1.03 -10.68 23.78
N GLU A 91 2.33 -10.48 23.52
CA GLU A 91 3.13 -9.38 24.06
C GLU A 91 2.57 -7.98 23.77
N TYR A 92 1.77 -7.83 22.69
CA TYR A 92 1.13 -6.58 22.32
C TYR A 92 -0.29 -6.40 22.85
N PHE A 93 -0.95 -7.46 23.34
CA PHE A 93 -2.38 -7.42 23.66
C PHE A 93 -2.72 -6.34 24.70
N GLN A 94 -1.89 -6.21 25.72
CA GLN A 94 -2.10 -5.19 26.75
C GLN A 94 -2.19 -3.78 26.15
N GLU A 95 -1.26 -3.43 25.29
CA GLU A 95 -1.20 -2.09 24.71
C GLU A 95 -2.28 -1.88 23.66
N LEU A 96 -2.55 -2.85 22.81
CA LEU A 96 -3.57 -2.77 21.76
C LEU A 96 -4.98 -2.62 22.36
N ILE A 97 -5.31 -3.35 23.43
CA ILE A 97 -6.59 -3.21 24.14
C ILE A 97 -6.65 -1.82 24.79
N ARG A 98 -5.58 -1.34 25.43
CA ARG A 98 -5.54 -0.01 26.04
C ARG A 98 -5.77 1.11 25.01
N LYS A 99 -5.29 0.94 23.78
CA LYS A 99 -5.42 1.91 22.67
C LYS A 99 -6.69 1.70 21.82
N ASP A 100 -7.57 0.77 22.21
CA ASP A 100 -8.80 0.44 21.48
C ASP A 100 -8.56 0.08 20.00
N VAL A 101 -7.55 -0.78 19.75
CA VAL A 101 -7.24 -1.33 18.43
C VAL A 101 -8.06 -2.58 18.18
N ARG A 102 -8.66 -2.70 16.98
CA ARG A 102 -9.42 -3.88 16.54
C ARG A 102 -8.47 -4.98 16.12
N LEU A 103 -8.75 -6.20 16.57
CA LEU A 103 -7.87 -7.34 16.37
C LEU A 103 -8.51 -8.43 15.51
N THR A 104 -7.74 -9.00 14.61
CA THR A 104 -8.15 -10.17 13.83
C THR A 104 -7.99 -11.44 14.66
N VAL A 105 -9.06 -12.25 14.70
CA VAL A 105 -9.09 -13.53 15.43
C VAL A 105 -9.50 -14.65 14.48
N CYS A 106 -8.80 -15.79 14.56
CA CYS A 106 -9.09 -17.00 13.79
C CYS A 106 -9.02 -18.31 14.61
N GLU A 107 -8.97 -18.20 15.96
CA GLU A 107 -8.96 -19.34 16.87
C GLU A 107 -9.45 -18.93 18.28
N TYR A 108 -10.02 -19.90 19.01
CA TYR A 108 -10.61 -19.66 20.32
C TYR A 108 -9.57 -19.30 21.40
N ASP A 109 -8.42 -19.96 21.39
CA ASP A 109 -7.41 -19.77 22.44
C ASP A 109 -6.87 -18.34 22.46
N VAL A 110 -6.63 -17.74 21.29
CA VAL A 110 -6.26 -16.31 21.18
C VAL A 110 -7.37 -15.41 21.70
N ALA A 111 -8.63 -15.67 21.31
CA ALA A 111 -9.77 -14.91 21.80
C ALA A 111 -9.91 -14.99 23.34
N LYS A 112 -9.62 -16.14 23.92
CA LYS A 112 -9.64 -16.37 25.37
C LYS A 112 -8.58 -15.54 26.09
N ILE A 113 -7.35 -15.51 25.58
CA ILE A 113 -6.26 -14.69 26.13
C ILE A 113 -6.61 -13.20 26.03
N LEU A 114 -7.15 -12.77 24.91
CA LEU A 114 -7.63 -11.38 24.73
C LEU A 114 -8.75 -11.02 25.72
N SER A 115 -9.69 -11.95 25.95
CA SER A 115 -10.75 -11.78 26.95
C SER A 115 -10.19 -11.61 28.36
N ASP A 116 -9.26 -12.49 28.77
CA ASP A 116 -8.64 -12.42 30.08
C ASP A 116 -7.91 -11.11 30.33
N GLU A 117 -7.19 -10.63 29.31
CA GLU A 117 -6.50 -9.34 29.35
C GLU A 117 -7.49 -8.16 29.38
N ALA A 118 -8.55 -8.22 28.57
CA ALA A 118 -9.60 -7.19 28.56
C ALA A 118 -10.30 -7.09 29.92
N VAL A 119 -10.61 -8.21 30.57
CA VAL A 119 -11.15 -8.27 31.94
C VAL A 119 -10.17 -7.66 32.93
N ARG A 120 -8.88 -8.00 32.84
CA ARG A 120 -7.83 -7.47 33.72
C ARG A 120 -7.74 -5.94 33.64
N GLN A 121 -7.93 -5.37 32.44
CA GLN A 121 -7.93 -3.91 32.22
C GLN A 121 -9.27 -3.24 32.53
N GLY A 122 -10.35 -3.99 32.73
CA GLY A 122 -11.71 -3.44 32.83
C GLY A 122 -12.16 -2.75 31.53
N ARG A 123 -11.72 -3.23 30.38
CA ARG A 123 -12.00 -2.71 29.04
C ARG A 123 -12.70 -3.77 28.19
N GLN A 124 -13.31 -3.34 27.11
CA GLN A 124 -13.79 -4.20 26.04
C GLN A 124 -12.71 -4.34 24.96
N VAL A 125 -12.60 -5.51 24.36
CA VAL A 125 -11.78 -5.74 23.16
C VAL A 125 -12.70 -6.00 21.98
N HIS A 126 -12.52 -5.24 20.89
CA HIS A 126 -13.24 -5.40 19.63
C HIS A 126 -12.44 -6.29 18.71
N ILE A 127 -13.07 -7.33 18.19
CA ILE A 127 -12.41 -8.28 17.30
C ILE A 127 -13.16 -8.43 15.97
N HIS A 128 -12.40 -8.73 14.92
CA HIS A 128 -12.93 -9.17 13.63
C HIS A 128 -12.56 -10.63 13.39
N ILE A 129 -13.57 -11.45 13.13
CA ILE A 129 -13.37 -12.87 12.78
C ILE A 129 -12.85 -12.95 11.34
N ALA A 130 -11.69 -13.57 11.15
CA ALA A 130 -11.22 -13.93 9.81
C ALA A 130 -11.82 -15.27 9.40
N LEU A 131 -12.38 -15.34 8.19
CA LEU A 131 -12.88 -16.58 7.58
C LEU A 131 -12.07 -16.90 6.33
N ASP A 132 -11.53 -18.09 6.24
CA ASP A 132 -10.84 -18.58 5.05
C ASP A 132 -11.85 -19.24 4.10
N THR A 133 -12.14 -18.54 3.00
CA THR A 133 -13.00 -19.05 1.94
C THR A 133 -12.24 -19.45 0.68
N GLY A 134 -10.88 -19.46 0.74
CA GLY A 134 -10.06 -19.87 -0.40
C GLY A 134 -8.77 -19.08 -0.62
N MET A 135 -8.39 -18.18 0.29
CA MET A 135 -7.06 -17.54 0.27
C MET A 135 -5.99 -18.44 0.89
N SER A 136 -6.38 -19.34 1.81
CA SER A 136 -5.53 -20.32 2.50
C SER A 136 -4.34 -19.69 3.23
N ARG A 137 -4.59 -18.53 3.87
CA ARG A 137 -3.55 -17.79 4.59
C ARG A 137 -3.82 -17.71 6.10
N ILE A 138 -4.98 -17.21 6.49
CA ILE A 138 -5.48 -17.14 7.87
C ILE A 138 -7.01 -17.24 7.85
N GLY A 139 -7.61 -17.64 8.95
CA GLY A 139 -9.06 -17.62 9.13
C GLY A 139 -9.63 -18.97 9.58
N PHE A 140 -10.78 -18.92 10.20
CA PHE A 140 -11.59 -20.10 10.46
C PHE A 140 -11.97 -20.78 9.13
N ALA A 141 -11.98 -22.11 9.09
CA ALA A 141 -12.56 -22.81 7.96
C ALA A 141 -14.09 -22.61 7.95
N ASP A 142 -14.71 -22.56 6.78
CA ASP A 142 -16.15 -22.42 6.61
C ASP A 142 -16.91 -23.74 6.83
N LYS A 143 -16.87 -24.24 8.07
CA LYS A 143 -17.46 -25.53 8.48
C LYS A 143 -18.22 -25.41 9.81
N PRO A 144 -19.15 -26.35 10.12
CA PRO A 144 -19.97 -26.29 11.33
C PRO A 144 -19.20 -26.19 12.65
N GLU A 145 -18.04 -26.85 12.75
CA GLU A 145 -17.21 -26.82 13.95
C GLU A 145 -16.73 -25.40 14.27
N SER A 146 -16.41 -24.61 13.23
CA SER A 146 -16.01 -23.20 13.39
C SER A 146 -17.17 -22.34 13.90
N VAL A 147 -18.42 -22.66 13.55
CA VAL A 147 -19.59 -21.96 14.09
C VAL A 147 -19.69 -22.14 15.60
N GLU A 148 -19.51 -23.37 16.10
CA GLU A 148 -19.55 -23.66 17.54
C GLU A 148 -18.38 -23.01 18.29
N GLU A 149 -17.22 -22.91 17.66
CA GLU A 149 -16.07 -22.22 18.22
C GLU A 149 -16.29 -20.70 18.32
N ILE A 150 -16.82 -20.07 17.27
CA ILE A 150 -17.13 -18.63 17.25
C ILE A 150 -18.27 -18.31 18.26
N LYS A 151 -19.24 -19.20 18.47
CA LYS A 151 -20.23 -19.06 19.54
C LYS A 151 -19.58 -19.01 20.92
N LYS A 152 -18.58 -19.86 21.18
CA LYS A 152 -17.83 -19.79 22.44
C LYS A 152 -17.07 -18.47 22.57
N ILE A 153 -16.50 -17.96 21.50
CA ILE A 153 -15.84 -16.64 21.46
C ILE A 153 -16.83 -15.53 21.79
N ALA A 154 -18.03 -15.55 21.19
CA ALA A 154 -19.08 -14.56 21.44
C ALA A 154 -19.59 -14.57 22.90
N ALA A 155 -19.39 -15.67 23.63
CA ALA A 155 -19.75 -15.79 25.05
C ALA A 155 -18.61 -15.38 26.00
N LEU A 156 -17.43 -15.05 25.51
CA LEU A 156 -16.31 -14.63 26.35
C LEU A 156 -16.57 -13.25 26.95
N PRO A 157 -16.23 -13.03 28.25
CA PRO A 157 -16.39 -11.73 28.85
C PRO A 157 -15.50 -10.66 28.20
N ASN A 158 -16.02 -9.45 28.09
CA ASN A 158 -15.31 -8.29 27.54
C ASN A 158 -14.82 -8.45 26.09
N VAL A 159 -15.38 -9.40 25.32
CA VAL A 159 -15.12 -9.56 23.88
C VAL A 159 -16.34 -9.13 23.10
N GLU A 160 -16.14 -8.26 22.11
CA GLU A 160 -17.15 -7.89 21.12
C GLU A 160 -16.69 -8.33 19.73
N ILE A 161 -17.48 -9.20 19.09
CA ILE A 161 -17.28 -9.55 17.68
C ILE A 161 -17.88 -8.41 16.85
N GLU A 162 -17.08 -7.37 16.57
CA GLU A 162 -17.49 -6.18 15.83
C GLU A 162 -17.63 -6.48 14.34
N GLY A 163 -16.80 -7.39 13.80
CA GLY A 163 -16.81 -7.66 12.37
C GLY A 163 -16.41 -9.09 11.98
N MET A 164 -16.66 -9.41 10.71
CA MET A 164 -16.17 -10.64 10.06
C MET A 164 -15.72 -10.34 8.65
N PHE A 165 -14.63 -10.96 8.21
CA PHE A 165 -14.11 -10.78 6.87
C PHE A 165 -13.53 -12.04 6.24
N THR A 166 -13.49 -12.02 4.91
CA THR A 166 -12.64 -12.91 4.11
C THR A 166 -11.74 -12.09 3.19
N HIS A 167 -10.81 -12.73 2.49
CA HIS A 167 -9.97 -12.08 1.50
C HIS A 167 -10.03 -12.81 0.17
N PHE A 168 -10.42 -12.09 -0.89
CA PHE A 168 -10.44 -12.65 -2.24
C PHE A 168 -9.03 -12.90 -2.75
N ALA A 169 -8.80 -14.11 -3.24
CA ALA A 169 -7.51 -14.52 -3.80
C ALA A 169 -7.34 -14.08 -5.26
N ARG A 170 -8.47 -13.98 -6.01
CA ARG A 170 -8.48 -13.86 -7.48
C ARG A 170 -9.56 -12.90 -7.99
N ALA A 171 -9.88 -11.84 -7.22
CA ALA A 171 -10.90 -10.87 -7.64
C ALA A 171 -10.44 -9.93 -8.76
N ASP A 172 -9.14 -9.85 -8.99
CA ASP A 172 -8.49 -9.05 -10.04
C ASP A 172 -8.34 -9.77 -11.38
N GLU A 173 -8.57 -11.10 -11.42
CA GLU A 173 -8.49 -11.88 -12.65
C GLU A 173 -9.78 -11.74 -13.51
N THR A 174 -9.66 -11.95 -14.81
CA THR A 174 -10.79 -11.92 -15.76
C THR A 174 -11.85 -12.97 -15.41
N ASP A 175 -11.44 -14.16 -14.98
CA ASP A 175 -12.35 -15.19 -14.47
C ASP A 175 -12.78 -14.88 -13.04
N LYS A 176 -14.01 -14.40 -12.86
CA LYS A 176 -14.59 -14.08 -11.55
C LYS A 176 -15.13 -15.29 -10.78
N ALA A 177 -15.25 -16.46 -11.41
CA ALA A 177 -15.89 -17.62 -10.78
C ALA A 177 -15.26 -18.01 -9.43
N PRO A 178 -13.94 -18.02 -9.24
CA PRO A 178 -13.33 -18.30 -7.93
C PRO A 178 -13.71 -17.27 -6.85
N ALA A 179 -13.75 -15.98 -7.19
CA ALA A 179 -14.11 -14.93 -6.24
C ALA A 179 -15.62 -14.97 -5.88
N VAL A 180 -16.48 -15.27 -6.85
CA VAL A 180 -17.93 -15.49 -6.64
C VAL A 180 -18.15 -16.68 -5.70
N GLU A 181 -17.44 -17.79 -5.88
CA GLU A 181 -17.54 -18.94 -4.97
C GLU A 181 -17.04 -18.61 -3.55
N GLN A 182 -15.95 -17.82 -3.42
CA GLN A 182 -15.51 -17.32 -2.11
C GLN A 182 -16.58 -16.47 -1.43
N LEU A 183 -17.24 -15.57 -2.17
CA LEU A 183 -18.34 -14.75 -1.66
C LEU A 183 -19.52 -15.63 -1.19
N LYS A 184 -19.92 -16.60 -2.00
CA LYS A 184 -21.01 -17.53 -1.67
C LYS A 184 -20.71 -18.31 -0.39
N ARG A 185 -19.51 -18.84 -0.24
CA ARG A 185 -19.06 -19.54 0.98
C ARG A 185 -19.11 -18.59 2.19
N TYR A 186 -18.63 -17.36 2.05
CA TYR A 186 -18.68 -16.35 3.09
C TYR A 186 -20.11 -16.03 3.54
N LEU A 187 -21.01 -15.78 2.60
CA LEU A 187 -22.42 -15.45 2.91
C LEU A 187 -23.15 -16.63 3.54
N THR A 188 -22.90 -17.86 3.05
CA THR A 188 -23.46 -19.07 3.64
C THR A 188 -23.00 -19.24 5.09
N PHE A 189 -21.73 -19.00 5.39
CA PHE A 189 -21.20 -19.11 6.73
C PHE A 189 -21.74 -18.01 7.66
N ALA A 190 -21.88 -16.78 7.15
CA ALA A 190 -22.50 -15.68 7.88
C ALA A 190 -23.95 -16.00 8.31
N ASP A 191 -24.74 -16.59 7.40
CA ASP A 191 -26.11 -17.05 7.67
C ASP A 191 -26.14 -18.17 8.73
N LEU A 192 -25.18 -19.10 8.71
CA LEU A 192 -25.05 -20.13 9.76
C LEU A 192 -24.76 -19.52 11.14
N LEU A 193 -23.90 -18.52 11.23
CA LEU A 193 -23.62 -17.80 12.48
C LEU A 193 -24.86 -17.07 13.00
N GLU A 194 -25.61 -16.36 12.13
CA GLU A 194 -26.85 -15.69 12.51
C GLU A 194 -27.91 -16.67 13.04
N LYS A 195 -28.09 -17.82 12.37
CA LYS A 195 -28.98 -18.91 12.83
C LYS A 195 -28.52 -19.52 14.16
N ALA A 196 -27.22 -19.50 14.42
CA ALA A 196 -26.66 -19.97 15.69
C ALA A 196 -26.72 -18.90 16.80
N GLY A 197 -27.30 -17.72 16.53
CA GLY A 197 -27.48 -16.63 17.49
C GLY A 197 -26.30 -15.67 17.60
N VAL A 198 -25.29 -15.77 16.71
CA VAL A 198 -24.16 -14.83 16.66
C VAL A 198 -24.44 -13.73 15.64
N GLN A 199 -24.67 -12.51 16.11
CA GLN A 199 -24.89 -11.32 15.29
C GLN A 199 -23.57 -10.57 15.09
N ILE A 200 -23.17 -10.37 13.82
CA ILE A 200 -21.94 -9.65 13.47
C ILE A 200 -22.30 -8.46 12.57
N PRO A 201 -22.16 -7.22 13.09
CA PRO A 201 -22.66 -6.02 12.39
C PRO A 201 -21.84 -5.64 11.17
N LEU A 202 -20.50 -5.84 11.19
CA LEU A 202 -19.63 -5.42 10.09
C LEU A 202 -19.20 -6.63 9.27
N LYS A 203 -19.57 -6.65 8.00
CA LYS A 203 -19.23 -7.73 7.05
C LYS A 203 -18.43 -7.15 5.90
N HIS A 204 -17.22 -7.67 5.65
CA HIS A 204 -16.36 -7.15 4.60
C HIS A 204 -15.58 -8.23 3.83
N CYS A 205 -15.78 -8.25 2.52
CA CYS A 205 -15.12 -9.18 1.59
C CYS A 205 -14.19 -8.45 0.62
N SER A 206 -14.69 -7.38 -0.02
CA SER A 206 -13.99 -6.67 -1.08
C SER A 206 -12.65 -6.09 -0.64
N ASN A 207 -11.60 -6.44 -1.37
CA ASN A 207 -10.33 -5.72 -1.48
C ASN A 207 -10.45 -4.68 -2.61
N SER A 208 -9.36 -4.05 -3.04
CA SER A 208 -9.36 -3.06 -4.13
C SER A 208 -10.00 -3.59 -5.42
N ALA A 209 -9.70 -4.82 -5.81
CA ALA A 209 -10.30 -5.45 -7.00
C ALA A 209 -11.80 -5.72 -6.81
N GLY A 210 -12.19 -6.21 -5.64
CA GLY A 210 -13.60 -6.43 -5.30
C GLY A 210 -14.40 -5.13 -5.31
N ILE A 211 -13.84 -4.01 -4.83
CA ILE A 211 -14.48 -2.68 -4.91
C ILE A 211 -14.81 -2.33 -6.36
N ILE A 212 -13.89 -2.56 -7.30
CA ILE A 212 -14.04 -2.18 -8.70
C ILE A 212 -15.00 -3.15 -9.41
N ARG A 213 -14.83 -4.46 -9.23
CA ARG A 213 -15.37 -5.49 -10.12
C ARG A 213 -16.53 -6.30 -9.57
N MET A 214 -16.77 -6.24 -8.24
CA MET A 214 -17.76 -7.10 -7.56
C MET A 214 -18.67 -6.27 -6.64
N PRO A 215 -19.58 -5.44 -7.18
CA PRO A 215 -20.49 -4.62 -6.38
C PRO A 215 -21.30 -5.45 -5.36
N GLU A 216 -21.67 -6.69 -5.70
CA GLU A 216 -22.39 -7.62 -4.84
C GLU A 216 -21.59 -8.05 -3.60
N ALA A 217 -20.25 -7.92 -3.63
CA ALA A 217 -19.37 -8.26 -2.52
C ALA A 217 -19.03 -7.06 -1.61
N ASN A 218 -19.50 -5.86 -1.94
CA ASN A 218 -19.15 -4.66 -1.18
C ASN A 218 -19.82 -4.60 0.19
N LEU A 219 -20.88 -5.34 0.43
CA LEU A 219 -21.59 -5.46 1.71
C LEU A 219 -21.70 -4.10 2.45
N ASN A 220 -21.48 -4.06 3.77
CA ASN A 220 -21.54 -2.80 4.52
C ASN A 220 -20.16 -2.17 4.83
N LEU A 221 -19.07 -2.88 4.45
CA LEU A 221 -17.71 -2.39 4.64
C LEU A 221 -16.79 -2.95 3.55
N VAL A 222 -15.93 -2.10 2.96
CA VAL A 222 -14.94 -2.49 1.95
C VAL A 222 -13.53 -2.07 2.39
N ARG A 223 -12.51 -2.77 1.89
CA ARG A 223 -11.11 -2.50 2.22
C ARG A 223 -10.36 -1.97 1.00
N ALA A 224 -10.27 -0.65 0.90
CA ALA A 224 -9.45 0.00 -0.11
C ALA A 224 -7.97 -0.12 0.27
N GLY A 225 -7.17 -0.68 -0.63
CA GLY A 225 -5.72 -0.83 -0.49
C GLY A 225 -5.00 -0.11 -1.61
N ILE A 226 -4.47 -0.84 -2.58
CA ILE A 226 -3.61 -0.30 -3.62
C ILE A 226 -4.28 0.81 -4.45
N THR A 227 -5.58 0.80 -4.59
CA THR A 227 -6.36 1.84 -5.29
C THR A 227 -6.26 3.21 -4.62
N ILE A 228 -6.01 3.29 -3.31
CA ILE A 228 -5.76 4.55 -2.60
C ILE A 228 -4.60 5.30 -3.26
N TYR A 229 -3.58 4.56 -3.67
CA TYR A 229 -2.32 5.08 -4.20
C TYR A 229 -2.34 5.31 -5.70
N GLY A 230 -3.49 5.07 -6.35
CA GLY A 230 -3.66 5.28 -7.78
C GLY A 230 -3.08 4.19 -8.66
N ILE A 231 -2.91 3.00 -8.11
CA ILE A 231 -2.40 1.81 -8.80
C ILE A 231 -3.55 0.81 -8.94
N TYR A 232 -3.72 0.24 -10.13
CA TYR A 232 -4.71 -0.80 -10.37
C TYR A 232 -4.23 -2.15 -9.85
N PRO A 233 -5.15 -3.00 -9.34
CA PRO A 233 -4.79 -4.31 -8.77
C PRO A 233 -4.04 -5.24 -9.72
N SER A 234 -4.42 -5.24 -11.01
CA SER A 234 -3.75 -5.93 -12.10
C SER A 234 -4.13 -5.27 -13.44
N ASP A 235 -3.52 -5.71 -14.52
CA ASP A 235 -3.86 -5.24 -15.88
C ASP A 235 -5.20 -5.80 -16.40
N GLU A 236 -5.76 -6.80 -15.72
CA GLU A 236 -7.07 -7.38 -16.04
C GLU A 236 -8.24 -6.58 -15.44
N VAL A 237 -7.97 -5.61 -14.56
CA VAL A 237 -9.00 -4.77 -13.94
C VAL A 237 -9.36 -3.60 -14.85
N GLU A 238 -10.65 -3.41 -15.08
CA GLU A 238 -11.20 -2.36 -15.94
C GLU A 238 -10.91 -0.97 -15.36
N ARG A 239 -10.13 -0.14 -16.10
CA ARG A 239 -9.65 1.17 -15.65
C ARG A 239 -10.67 2.31 -15.81
N ASP A 240 -11.77 2.09 -16.50
CA ASP A 240 -12.85 3.05 -16.75
C ASP A 240 -13.93 3.06 -15.65
N ILE A 241 -14.03 2.01 -14.84
CA ILE A 241 -14.99 1.90 -13.74
C ILE A 241 -14.63 2.84 -12.58
N VAL A 242 -13.38 2.82 -12.13
CA VAL A 242 -12.85 3.71 -11.10
C VAL A 242 -11.61 4.41 -11.66
N LYS A 243 -11.69 5.72 -11.88
CA LYS A 243 -10.62 6.48 -12.54
C LYS A 243 -9.57 6.92 -11.55
N LEU A 244 -8.54 6.12 -11.38
CA LEU A 244 -7.47 6.38 -10.43
C LEU A 244 -6.44 7.40 -10.96
N LYS A 245 -5.85 8.16 -10.03
CA LYS A 245 -4.71 9.05 -10.26
C LYS A 245 -3.50 8.53 -9.48
N PRO A 246 -2.34 8.29 -10.12
CA PRO A 246 -1.11 7.95 -9.41
C PRO A 246 -0.79 9.00 -8.36
N ALA A 247 -0.51 8.55 -7.13
CA ALA A 247 -0.32 9.45 -6.00
C ALA A 247 1.15 9.76 -5.71
N MET A 248 2.10 9.00 -6.27
CA MET A 248 3.52 9.19 -6.00
C MET A 248 4.33 9.45 -7.25
N GLU A 249 5.26 10.41 -7.14
CA GLU A 249 6.38 10.58 -8.05
C GLU A 249 7.70 10.41 -7.29
N LEU A 250 8.72 9.85 -7.93
CA LEU A 250 10.07 9.76 -7.38
C LEU A 250 11.00 10.67 -8.19
N LYS A 251 11.53 11.70 -7.54
CA LYS A 251 12.33 12.76 -8.15
C LYS A 251 13.75 12.80 -7.56
N SER A 252 14.70 13.15 -8.39
CA SER A 252 16.10 13.37 -8.04
C SER A 252 16.67 14.54 -8.86
N HIS A 253 17.99 14.73 -8.81
CA HIS A 253 18.69 15.74 -9.61
C HIS A 253 19.99 15.18 -10.14
N VAL A 254 20.49 15.71 -11.23
CA VAL A 254 21.80 15.41 -11.80
C VAL A 254 22.89 15.86 -10.81
N ALA A 255 23.69 14.91 -10.30
CA ALA A 255 24.78 15.22 -9.39
C ALA A 255 26.09 15.58 -10.12
N TYR A 256 26.32 15.02 -11.29
CA TYR A 256 27.55 15.24 -12.07
C TYR A 256 27.35 14.91 -13.54
N VAL A 257 28.01 15.63 -14.42
CA VAL A 257 28.03 15.36 -15.88
C VAL A 257 29.47 15.31 -16.35
N LYS A 258 29.78 14.36 -17.24
CA LYS A 258 31.11 14.21 -17.89
C LYS A 258 30.98 13.61 -19.28
N ASP A 259 31.97 13.92 -20.12
CA ASP A 259 32.15 13.29 -21.40
C ASP A 259 33.11 12.09 -21.26
N LEU A 260 32.78 10.97 -21.89
CA LEU A 260 33.58 9.73 -21.89
C LEU A 260 33.90 9.33 -23.30
N PRO A 261 35.20 9.04 -23.63
CA PRO A 261 35.57 8.55 -24.92
C PRO A 261 35.05 7.13 -25.19
N ALA A 262 34.89 6.78 -26.47
CA ALA A 262 34.54 5.45 -26.90
C ALA A 262 35.40 4.35 -26.24
N GLY A 263 34.81 3.20 -25.95
CA GLY A 263 35.45 2.09 -25.26
C GLY A 263 35.57 2.22 -23.74
N THR A 264 35.14 3.36 -23.14
CA THR A 264 35.20 3.52 -21.68
C THR A 264 34.17 2.63 -21.01
N ALA A 265 34.65 1.76 -20.10
CA ALA A 265 33.78 0.91 -19.28
C ALA A 265 33.08 1.70 -18.18
N ILE A 266 31.78 1.43 -17.98
CA ILE A 266 30.93 2.16 -17.02
C ILE A 266 30.45 1.22 -15.92
N SER A 267 30.54 1.69 -14.64
CA SER A 267 30.05 1.05 -13.43
C SER A 267 30.78 -0.26 -13.07
N TYR A 268 30.33 -0.88 -11.97
CA TYR A 268 30.90 -2.12 -11.44
C TYR A 268 30.91 -3.25 -12.49
N GLY A 269 32.09 -3.84 -12.68
CA GLY A 269 32.30 -4.94 -13.61
C GLY A 269 32.35 -4.52 -15.08
N GLY A 270 32.30 -3.21 -15.39
CA GLY A 270 32.40 -2.71 -16.76
C GLY A 270 31.35 -3.35 -17.70
N THR A 271 30.14 -3.57 -17.22
CA THR A 271 29.10 -4.31 -17.98
C THR A 271 28.51 -3.52 -19.13
N PHE A 272 28.92 -2.28 -19.30
CA PHE A 272 28.60 -1.42 -20.42
C PHE A 272 29.86 -0.69 -20.92
N ALA A 273 30.02 -0.63 -22.20
CA ALA A 273 30.97 0.24 -22.89
C ALA A 273 30.38 0.62 -24.26
N SER A 274 30.47 1.89 -24.62
CA SER A 274 29.95 2.39 -25.91
C SER A 274 31.04 2.37 -26.99
N GLU A 275 30.65 2.12 -28.22
CA GLU A 275 31.51 2.29 -29.40
C GLU A 275 31.71 3.76 -29.78
N ASN A 276 30.92 4.67 -29.22
CA ASN A 276 30.96 6.10 -29.49
C ASN A 276 31.26 6.89 -28.19
N ASP A 277 31.72 8.11 -28.35
CA ASP A 277 31.83 9.05 -27.27
C ASP A 277 30.45 9.32 -26.62
N LEU A 278 30.37 9.38 -25.30
CA LEU A 278 29.15 9.58 -24.55
C LEU A 278 29.26 10.79 -23.64
N ARG A 279 28.14 11.50 -23.49
CA ARG A 279 27.91 12.43 -22.37
C ARG A 279 27.08 11.69 -21.32
N VAL A 280 27.62 11.59 -20.12
CA VAL A 280 27.08 10.75 -19.04
C VAL A 280 26.71 11.63 -17.83
N ALA A 281 25.49 11.46 -17.33
CA ALA A 281 25.05 12.06 -16.06
C ALA A 281 25.05 11.00 -14.94
N THR A 282 25.47 11.42 -13.74
CA THR A 282 25.40 10.62 -12.50
C THR A 282 24.19 11.06 -11.71
N ILE A 283 23.34 10.11 -11.33
CA ILE A 283 22.15 10.30 -10.53
C ILE A 283 22.41 9.76 -9.11
N PRO A 284 22.22 10.54 -8.05
CA PRO A 284 22.59 10.16 -6.68
C PRO A 284 21.49 9.32 -5.99
N VAL A 285 21.06 8.25 -6.66
CA VAL A 285 20.06 7.29 -6.20
C VAL A 285 20.56 5.88 -6.48
N GLY A 286 20.29 4.94 -5.59
CA GLY A 286 20.70 3.56 -5.77
C GLY A 286 19.82 2.56 -5.01
N TYR A 287 20.29 1.30 -4.94
CA TYR A 287 19.46 0.25 -4.35
C TYR A 287 19.27 0.41 -2.82
N ALA A 288 20.10 1.19 -2.13
CA ALA A 288 19.85 1.54 -0.71
C ALA A 288 18.69 2.54 -0.53
N ASP A 289 18.26 3.21 -1.60
CA ASP A 289 17.07 4.05 -1.62
C ASP A 289 15.80 3.26 -2.02
N GLY A 290 15.95 1.97 -2.36
CA GLY A 290 14.88 1.13 -2.90
C GLY A 290 14.88 1.03 -4.43
N TYR A 291 15.81 1.71 -5.13
CA TYR A 291 15.87 1.69 -6.60
C TYR A 291 16.42 0.35 -7.12
N PRO A 292 15.67 -0.44 -7.94
CA PRO A 292 16.04 -1.81 -8.24
C PRO A 292 17.37 -1.95 -9.02
N ARG A 293 18.24 -2.82 -8.51
CA ARG A 293 19.49 -3.15 -9.20
C ARG A 293 19.26 -3.89 -10.53
N THR A 294 18.10 -4.51 -10.70
CA THR A 294 17.70 -5.20 -11.94
C THR A 294 17.47 -4.27 -13.13
N LEU A 295 17.34 -2.96 -12.91
CA LEU A 295 17.28 -1.94 -13.95
C LEU A 295 18.63 -1.63 -14.60
N SER A 296 19.72 -2.25 -14.14
CA SER A 296 21.07 -2.13 -14.74
C SER A 296 21.04 -2.47 -16.22
N ASN A 297 21.49 -1.56 -17.08
CA ASN A 297 21.49 -1.68 -18.56
C ASN A 297 20.11 -1.89 -19.21
N LYS A 298 19.01 -1.67 -18.48
CA LYS A 298 17.64 -1.92 -18.98
C LYS A 298 16.71 -0.73 -18.81
N GLY A 299 16.81 -0.06 -17.66
CA GLY A 299 15.91 1.02 -17.31
C GLY A 299 16.32 2.35 -17.94
N TRP A 300 15.49 3.33 -17.75
CA TRP A 300 15.73 4.74 -18.08
C TRP A 300 15.09 5.65 -17.04
N VAL A 301 15.51 6.90 -17.03
CA VAL A 301 14.89 7.99 -16.29
C VAL A 301 14.49 9.09 -17.28
N LEU A 302 13.78 10.11 -16.81
CA LEU A 302 13.45 11.27 -17.64
C LEU A 302 14.27 12.49 -17.19
N ILE A 303 14.81 13.21 -18.17
CA ILE A 303 15.52 14.49 -17.99
C ILE A 303 15.09 15.39 -19.15
N HIS A 304 14.61 16.62 -18.83
CA HIS A 304 14.10 17.57 -19.83
C HIS A 304 13.03 16.96 -20.75
N GLY A 305 12.13 16.11 -20.21
CA GLY A 305 11.09 15.42 -20.98
C GLY A 305 11.59 14.33 -21.92
N GLN A 306 12.82 13.84 -21.78
CA GLN A 306 13.43 12.85 -22.65
C GLN A 306 13.96 11.66 -21.85
N LYS A 307 13.95 10.47 -22.48
CA LYS A 307 14.44 9.23 -21.84
C LYS A 307 15.97 9.21 -21.84
N ALA A 308 16.56 9.04 -20.66
CA ALA A 308 17.99 8.86 -20.45
C ALA A 308 18.26 7.41 -19.98
N PRO A 309 18.78 6.51 -20.84
CA PRO A 309 19.03 5.10 -20.50
C PRO A 309 20.05 4.92 -19.39
N ILE A 310 19.85 3.93 -18.53
CA ILE A 310 20.80 3.54 -17.48
C ILE A 310 21.99 2.80 -18.07
N LEU A 311 23.19 3.27 -17.77
CA LEU A 311 24.45 2.73 -18.24
C LEU A 311 25.17 1.93 -17.15
N GLY A 312 25.42 0.65 -17.40
CA GLY A 312 26.10 -0.22 -16.44
C GLY A 312 25.19 -0.59 -15.25
N ARG A 313 25.83 -1.00 -14.16
CA ARG A 313 25.13 -1.45 -12.96
C ARG A 313 24.65 -0.29 -12.09
N VAL A 314 23.42 -0.38 -11.59
CA VAL A 314 22.94 0.45 -10.48
C VAL A 314 23.75 0.10 -9.23
N CYS A 315 24.37 1.11 -8.60
CA CYS A 315 25.16 0.99 -7.40
C CYS A 315 24.32 1.19 -6.15
N MET A 316 24.94 1.16 -4.97
CA MET A 316 24.24 1.34 -3.70
C MET A 316 23.56 2.72 -3.59
N ASP A 317 24.27 3.78 -4.02
CA ASP A 317 23.89 5.17 -3.80
C ASP A 317 23.77 5.99 -5.09
N GLN A 318 24.18 5.45 -6.24
CA GLN A 318 24.27 6.17 -7.51
C GLN A 318 24.12 5.23 -8.70
N PHE A 319 23.72 5.80 -9.84
CA PHE A 319 23.83 5.16 -11.16
C PHE A 319 24.09 6.21 -12.25
N MET A 320 24.49 5.77 -13.41
CA MET A 320 24.82 6.60 -14.56
C MET A 320 23.78 6.44 -15.66
N VAL A 321 23.52 7.53 -16.39
CA VAL A 321 22.60 7.56 -17.54
C VAL A 321 23.25 8.24 -18.74
N ASP A 322 22.86 7.82 -19.94
CA ASP A 322 23.26 8.45 -21.20
C ASP A 322 22.42 9.71 -21.44
N VAL A 323 23.09 10.85 -21.55
CA VAL A 323 22.48 12.14 -21.86
C VAL A 323 23.06 12.75 -23.15
N THR A 324 23.73 11.96 -23.98
CA THR A 324 24.39 12.42 -25.21
C THR A 324 23.44 13.13 -26.17
N HIS A 325 22.20 12.66 -26.23
CA HIS A 325 21.15 13.23 -27.12
C HIS A 325 20.28 14.29 -26.43
N ILE A 326 20.48 14.53 -25.12
CA ILE A 326 19.72 15.52 -24.35
C ILE A 326 20.56 16.79 -24.23
N PRO A 327 20.20 17.90 -24.86
CA PRO A 327 21.02 19.11 -24.85
C PRO A 327 21.02 19.76 -23.44
N ASP A 328 22.13 20.43 -23.14
CA ASP A 328 22.31 21.32 -22.00
C ASP A 328 22.11 20.71 -20.61
N VAL A 329 22.17 19.37 -20.48
CA VAL A 329 22.10 18.72 -19.17
C VAL A 329 23.26 19.13 -18.31
N LYS A 330 22.99 19.54 -17.07
CA LYS A 330 23.95 20.05 -16.09
C LYS A 330 23.63 19.62 -14.68
N HIS A 331 24.58 19.83 -13.79
CA HIS A 331 24.38 19.65 -12.34
C HIS A 331 23.15 20.43 -11.85
N GLY A 332 22.31 19.77 -11.07
CA GLY A 332 21.09 20.33 -10.47
C GLY A 332 19.83 20.22 -11.33
N ASP A 333 19.91 19.73 -12.58
CA ASP A 333 18.73 19.48 -13.39
C ASP A 333 17.89 18.37 -12.77
N GLU A 334 16.55 18.55 -12.79
CA GLU A 334 15.62 17.56 -12.23
C GLU A 334 15.66 16.25 -13.04
N VAL A 335 15.56 15.15 -12.33
CA VAL A 335 15.49 13.80 -12.87
C VAL A 335 14.23 13.12 -12.35
N THR A 336 13.38 12.66 -13.26
CA THR A 336 12.18 11.90 -12.92
C THR A 336 12.48 10.41 -13.03
N LEU A 337 12.43 9.73 -11.88
CA LEU A 337 12.61 8.29 -11.77
C LEU A 337 11.28 7.54 -11.94
N ILE A 338 10.22 8.09 -11.34
CA ILE A 338 8.82 7.71 -11.50
C ILE A 338 8.01 8.99 -11.53
N GLY A 339 7.00 9.06 -12.39
CA GLY A 339 6.15 10.24 -12.53
C GLY A 339 6.28 10.90 -13.90
N ARG A 340 5.90 12.16 -13.98
CA ARG A 340 5.80 12.93 -15.21
C ARG A 340 6.94 13.92 -15.38
N ASP A 341 7.44 14.02 -16.62
CA ASP A 341 8.34 15.06 -17.08
C ASP A 341 7.90 15.49 -18.48
N GLY A 342 7.32 16.69 -18.58
CA GLY A 342 6.69 17.15 -19.80
C GLY A 342 5.54 16.24 -20.26
N VAL A 343 5.67 15.67 -21.46
CA VAL A 343 4.70 14.73 -22.03
C VAL A 343 5.00 13.27 -21.66
N GLU A 344 6.22 12.98 -21.28
CA GLU A 344 6.65 11.63 -20.91
C GLU A 344 6.20 11.26 -19.49
N PHE A 345 5.96 9.98 -19.28
CA PHE A 345 5.52 9.45 -17.98
C PHE A 345 6.09 8.05 -17.73
N ILE A 346 6.67 7.85 -16.57
CA ILE A 346 7.06 6.53 -16.05
C ILE A 346 6.09 6.19 -14.93
N SER A 347 5.18 5.25 -15.16
CA SER A 347 4.29 4.75 -14.11
C SER A 347 5.01 3.75 -13.20
N ILE A 348 4.44 3.53 -12.02
CA ILE A 348 4.95 2.51 -11.09
C ILE A 348 4.83 1.10 -11.70
N GLU A 349 3.79 0.85 -12.49
CA GLU A 349 3.59 -0.42 -13.20
C GLU A 349 4.67 -0.61 -14.26
N THR A 350 4.90 0.39 -15.14
CA THR A 350 5.99 0.35 -16.14
C THR A 350 7.34 0.12 -15.47
N PHE A 351 7.57 0.75 -14.33
CA PHE A 351 8.80 0.57 -13.56
C PHE A 351 8.90 -0.84 -12.98
N GLY A 352 7.80 -1.38 -12.48
CA GLY A 352 7.68 -2.76 -12.02
C GLY A 352 8.03 -3.76 -13.13
N ASP A 353 7.42 -3.62 -14.31
CA ASP A 353 7.65 -4.47 -15.48
C ASP A 353 9.12 -4.47 -15.92
N MET A 354 9.72 -3.28 -16.06
CA MET A 354 11.13 -3.14 -16.39
C MET A 354 12.07 -3.81 -15.40
N SER A 355 11.75 -3.72 -14.11
CA SER A 355 12.56 -4.26 -13.01
C SER A 355 12.33 -5.74 -12.74
N GLY A 356 11.22 -6.31 -13.25
CA GLY A 356 10.74 -7.65 -12.92
C GLY A 356 10.21 -7.75 -11.49
N ARG A 357 9.75 -6.64 -10.93
CA ARG A 357 9.14 -6.55 -9.60
C ARG A 357 7.66 -6.23 -9.71
N PHE A 358 6.89 -6.73 -8.77
CA PHE A 358 5.49 -6.35 -8.64
C PHE A 358 5.38 -4.89 -8.16
N SER A 359 4.46 -4.11 -8.74
CA SER A 359 4.32 -2.68 -8.45
C SER A 359 4.07 -2.36 -6.97
N TYR A 360 3.34 -3.20 -6.26
CA TYR A 360 3.10 -3.10 -4.81
C TYR A 360 4.39 -3.26 -4.00
N GLU A 361 5.21 -4.26 -4.35
CA GLU A 361 6.51 -4.52 -3.72
C GLU A 361 7.39 -3.29 -3.83
N PHE A 362 7.54 -2.76 -5.03
CA PHE A 362 8.38 -1.59 -5.25
C PHE A 362 7.91 -0.37 -4.43
N ALA A 363 6.61 -0.08 -4.38
CA ALA A 363 6.09 1.05 -3.62
C ALA A 363 6.46 0.95 -2.12
N CYS A 364 6.42 -0.27 -1.57
CA CYS A 364 6.80 -0.54 -0.18
C CYS A 364 8.32 -0.48 0.05
N ASP A 365 9.13 -0.72 -0.98
CA ASP A 365 10.60 -0.80 -0.87
C ASP A 365 11.28 0.57 -0.89
N ILE A 366 10.57 1.66 -1.17
CA ILE A 366 11.13 3.01 -1.07
C ILE A 366 11.59 3.24 0.37
N SER A 367 12.93 3.28 0.55
CA SER A 367 13.54 3.21 1.87
C SER A 367 13.30 4.48 2.70
N LYS A 368 13.56 4.38 4.00
CA LYS A 368 13.52 5.53 4.92
C LYS A 368 14.56 6.62 4.60
N ARG A 369 15.53 6.34 3.72
CA ARG A 369 16.49 7.35 3.21
C ARG A 369 15.85 8.35 2.25
N VAL A 370 14.70 8.03 1.70
CA VAL A 370 13.96 8.88 0.77
C VAL A 370 12.90 9.67 1.54
N PRO A 371 13.01 10.98 1.66
CA PRO A 371 11.97 11.80 2.29
C PRO A 371 10.66 11.74 1.49
N ARG A 372 9.52 11.79 2.18
CA ARG A 372 8.20 11.99 1.56
C ARG A 372 7.86 13.47 1.67
N VAL A 373 7.50 14.06 0.54
CA VAL A 373 7.05 15.46 0.46
C VAL A 373 5.60 15.45 0.02
N TYR A 374 4.71 15.93 0.88
CA TYR A 374 3.27 15.91 0.63
C TYR A 374 2.81 17.20 -0.04
N ILE A 375 2.09 17.06 -1.15
CA ILE A 375 1.51 18.17 -1.91
C ILE A 375 0.00 18.12 -1.80
N LYS A 376 -0.61 19.26 -1.43
CA LYS A 376 -2.05 19.48 -1.39
C LYS A 376 -2.37 20.85 -1.96
N ASP A 377 -3.39 20.93 -2.84
CA ASP A 377 -3.79 22.18 -3.52
C ASP A 377 -2.60 22.86 -4.24
N GLY A 378 -1.71 22.06 -4.83
CA GLY A 378 -0.50 22.51 -5.53
C GLY A 378 0.57 23.12 -4.62
N LYS A 379 0.47 22.98 -3.31
CA LYS A 379 1.42 23.50 -2.31
C LYS A 379 1.97 22.38 -1.45
N GLU A 380 3.19 22.58 -0.97
CA GLU A 380 3.76 21.68 0.05
C GLU A 380 2.94 21.78 1.34
N TRP A 381 2.37 20.66 1.73
CA TRP A 381 1.55 20.52 2.95
C TRP A 381 2.40 20.09 4.15
N GLY A 382 3.43 19.31 3.91
CA GLY A 382 4.37 18.84 4.91
C GLY A 382 5.39 17.85 4.33
N ASP A 383 6.29 17.38 5.16
CA ASP A 383 7.24 16.34 4.80
C ASP A 383 7.42 15.32 5.93
N LEU A 384 7.89 14.14 5.57
CA LEU A 384 8.31 13.07 6.47
C LEU A 384 9.75 12.71 6.15
N THR A 385 10.64 12.93 7.12
CA THR A 385 12.04 12.50 7.06
C THR A 385 12.34 11.61 8.25
N PHE A 386 13.11 10.55 8.03
CA PHE A 386 13.51 9.60 9.07
C PHE A 386 14.95 9.86 9.60
N PHE A 387 15.65 10.80 8.99
CA PHE A 387 16.99 11.22 9.41
C PHE A 387 16.96 12.73 9.62
N GLU A 388 16.89 13.14 10.87
CA GLU A 388 17.06 14.53 11.31
C GLU A 388 18.48 14.81 11.79
#